data_4b5b2b7930b02be27182bcf079cebfe6
#
_entry.id   4b5b2b7930b02be27182bcf079cebfe6
#
_cell.length_a   1.000
_cell.length_b   1.000
_cell.length_c   1.000
_cell.angle_alpha   90.00
_cell.angle_beta   90.00
_cell.angle_gamma   90.00
#
_symmetry.space_group_name_H-M   'P 1'
#
loop_
_entity.id
_entity.type
_entity.pdbx_description
1 polymer ?
#
loop_
_entity_poly.entity_id
_entity_poly.type
_entity_poly.pdbx_seq_one_letter_code
_entity_poly.pdbx_strand_id
1 'polypeptide(L)'
;MIKTKVMIELTNFIDAMRATSSATEKIQIIKDADRHIHTMLEYVYNPFKQYHVTSKTCIKNKDKITKSNYSLFELLDKLTNREVTGHEAIGLINGLADGQFNPYIYKMIDKDLGIRAGDSIINKAVPGLIPTFKVALAKEYDDKCDWNDGWYASRKLDGVRCLAVVNYEGECTLYSRMGKELTTLNKVKEAIEASGIINTVFDGEICLVDENGDEDFQ
;
A
#
# COMPACT_ATOMS: atom_id res chain seq x y z
N MET A 1 27.64 10.24 13.62
CA MET A 1 27.49 11.57 12.98
C MET A 1 26.51 11.58 11.80
N ILE A 2 26.60 10.69 10.81
CA ILE A 2 25.70 10.67 9.63
C ILE A 2 24.22 10.39 10.02
N LYS A 3 23.96 9.45 10.94
CA LYS A 3 22.59 9.09 11.36
C LYS A 3 21.83 10.22 12.04
N THR A 4 22.53 11.07 12.81
CA THR A 4 21.92 12.25 13.47
C THR A 4 21.51 13.33 12.44
N LYS A 5 22.29 13.51 11.38
CA LYS A 5 21.98 14.46 10.30
C LYS A 5 20.68 14.06 9.59
N VAL A 6 20.54 12.80 9.16
CA VAL A 6 19.33 12.27 8.51
C VAL A 6 18.07 12.48 9.34
N MET A 7 18.19 12.31 10.66
CA MET A 7 17.04 12.52 11.57
C MET A 7 16.63 13.97 11.70
N ILE A 8 17.62 14.90 11.71
CA ILE A 8 17.35 16.35 11.71
C ILE A 8 16.67 16.74 10.39
N GLU A 9 17.17 16.25 9.26
CA GLU A 9 16.59 16.53 7.94
C GLU A 9 15.15 16.00 7.83
N LEU A 10 14.88 14.78 8.33
CA LEU A 10 13.53 14.24 8.38
C LEU A 10 12.59 15.08 9.26
N THR A 11 13.07 15.52 10.42
CA THR A 11 12.29 16.41 11.30
C THR A 11 11.96 17.71 10.59
N ASN A 12 12.96 18.38 10.02
CA ASN A 12 12.77 19.63 9.30
C ASN A 12 11.81 19.47 8.10
N PHE A 13 11.94 18.37 7.36
CA PHE A 13 11.03 18.03 6.27
C PHE A 13 9.59 17.88 6.76
N ILE A 14 9.34 17.09 7.81
CA ILE A 14 8.01 16.89 8.37
C ILE A 14 7.41 18.20 8.87
N ASP A 15 8.21 19.03 9.55
CA ASP A 15 7.76 20.33 10.07
C ASP A 15 7.42 21.31 8.94
N ALA A 16 8.23 21.36 7.89
CA ALA A 16 7.95 22.17 6.69
C ALA A 16 6.64 21.71 6.02
N MET A 17 6.45 20.39 5.86
CA MET A 17 5.22 19.83 5.28
C MET A 17 3.97 20.13 6.10
N ARG A 18 4.11 20.22 7.43
CA ARG A 18 3.00 20.55 8.34
C ARG A 18 2.69 22.04 8.41
N ALA A 19 3.68 22.88 8.17
CA ALA A 19 3.56 24.34 8.24
C ALA A 19 2.66 24.91 7.14
N THR A 20 2.45 24.16 6.04
CA THR A 20 1.61 24.62 4.92
C THR A 20 0.44 23.71 4.65
N SER A 21 -0.69 24.29 4.21
CA SER A 21 -1.84 23.57 3.63
C SER A 21 -1.81 23.59 2.09
N SER A 22 -0.92 24.37 1.47
CA SER A 22 -0.82 24.51 0.03
C SER A 22 -0.26 23.27 -0.63
N ALA A 23 -1.02 22.68 -1.56
CA ALA A 23 -0.55 21.51 -2.34
C ALA A 23 0.68 21.85 -3.18
N THR A 24 0.76 23.06 -3.75
CA THR A 24 1.89 23.51 -4.59
C THR A 24 3.16 23.62 -3.75
N GLU A 25 3.07 24.22 -2.57
CA GLU A 25 4.23 24.33 -1.66
C GLU A 25 4.69 22.96 -1.20
N LYS A 26 3.79 22.06 -0.85
CA LYS A 26 4.12 20.67 -0.49
C LYS A 26 4.84 19.93 -1.61
N ILE A 27 4.40 20.09 -2.86
CA ILE A 27 5.07 19.52 -4.02
C ILE A 27 6.50 20.06 -4.11
N GLN A 28 6.70 21.36 -3.91
CA GLN A 28 8.03 21.94 -3.97
C GLN A 28 8.94 21.44 -2.83
N ILE A 29 8.44 21.39 -1.59
CA ILE A 29 9.16 20.83 -0.44
C ILE A 29 9.62 19.40 -0.70
N ILE A 30 8.75 18.56 -1.30
CA ILE A 30 9.11 17.19 -1.63
C ILE A 30 10.14 17.15 -2.76
N LYS A 31 10.02 17.98 -3.79
CA LYS A 31 11.00 18.05 -4.89
C LYS A 31 12.40 18.41 -4.41
N ASP A 32 12.49 19.33 -3.47
CA ASP A 32 13.75 19.87 -2.95
C ASP A 32 14.35 18.96 -1.86
N ALA A 33 13.61 17.96 -1.42
CA ALA A 33 14.08 17.04 -0.40
C ALA A 33 15.16 16.08 -0.93
N ASP A 34 16.09 15.71 -0.05
CA ASP A 34 17.15 14.78 -0.38
C ASP A 34 16.63 13.36 -0.72
N ARG A 35 17.42 12.64 -1.50
CA ARG A 35 17.07 11.29 -1.95
C ARG A 35 16.67 10.33 -0.81
N HIS A 36 17.31 10.43 0.35
CA HIS A 36 16.96 9.58 1.50
C HIS A 36 15.56 9.88 2.05
N ILE A 37 15.08 11.13 1.96
CA ILE A 37 13.67 11.48 2.28
C ILE A 37 12.72 10.85 1.26
N HIS A 38 13.06 10.89 -0.03
CA HIS A 38 12.27 10.21 -1.06
C HIS A 38 12.19 8.70 -0.80
N THR A 39 13.30 8.06 -0.42
CA THR A 39 13.30 6.65 -0.03
C THR A 39 12.38 6.40 1.19
N MET A 40 12.44 7.26 2.21
CA MET A 40 11.53 7.13 3.36
C MET A 40 10.06 7.30 2.97
N LEU A 41 9.74 8.24 2.08
CA LEU A 41 8.38 8.42 1.56
C LEU A 41 7.92 7.18 0.80
N GLU A 42 8.77 6.58 -0.02
CA GLU A 42 8.48 5.33 -0.72
C GLU A 42 8.17 4.22 0.27
N TYR A 43 9.01 3.98 1.28
CA TYR A 43 8.75 2.95 2.28
C TYR A 43 7.47 3.19 3.09
N VAL A 44 7.14 4.43 3.40
CA VAL A 44 5.94 4.77 4.18
C VAL A 44 4.67 4.70 3.35
N TYR A 45 4.67 5.25 2.13
CA TYR A 45 3.43 5.42 1.36
C TYR A 45 3.21 4.37 0.27
N ASN A 46 4.20 3.51 -0.02
CA ASN A 46 4.05 2.41 -0.96
C ASN A 46 2.99 1.40 -0.46
N PRO A 47 1.85 1.22 -1.14
CA PRO A 47 0.78 0.35 -0.68
C PRO A 47 1.17 -1.14 -0.64
N PHE A 48 2.20 -1.54 -1.40
CA PHE A 48 2.66 -2.92 -1.46
C PHE A 48 3.61 -3.29 -0.32
N LYS A 49 4.21 -2.33 0.37
CA LYS A 49 5.01 -2.57 1.57
C LYS A 49 4.10 -2.61 2.80
N GLN A 50 3.86 -3.80 3.34
CA GLN A 50 3.04 -4.04 4.53
C GLN A 50 3.92 -4.57 5.66
N TYR A 51 3.88 -3.93 6.84
CA TYR A 51 4.78 -4.27 7.94
C TYR A 51 4.17 -5.25 8.97
N HIS A 52 2.86 -5.53 8.86
CA HIS A 52 2.14 -6.52 9.67
C HIS A 52 2.26 -6.35 11.19
N VAL A 53 2.66 -5.16 11.65
CA VAL A 53 2.80 -4.77 13.05
C VAL A 53 2.42 -3.28 13.16
N THR A 54 1.90 -2.88 14.31
CA THR A 54 1.48 -1.48 14.56
C THR A 54 2.28 -0.87 15.71
N SER A 55 2.42 0.44 15.70
CA SER A 55 3.05 1.18 16.81
C SER A 55 2.36 0.88 18.14
N LYS A 56 1.02 0.79 18.14
CA LYS A 56 0.22 0.45 19.32
C LYS A 56 0.66 -0.88 19.94
N THR A 57 0.90 -1.90 19.12
CA THR A 57 1.36 -3.21 19.59
C THR A 57 2.78 -3.14 20.12
N CYS A 58 3.68 -2.42 19.45
CA CYS A 58 5.05 -2.22 19.88
C CYS A 58 5.12 -1.48 21.22
N ILE A 59 4.40 -0.37 21.36
CA ILE A 59 4.36 0.45 22.60
C ILE A 59 3.76 -0.34 23.76
N LYS A 60 2.73 -1.16 23.52
CA LYS A 60 2.16 -2.04 24.55
C LYS A 60 3.19 -3.06 25.09
N ASN A 61 4.16 -3.43 24.27
CA ASN A 61 5.23 -4.38 24.59
C ASN A 61 6.61 -3.71 24.58
N LYS A 62 6.71 -2.48 25.09
CA LYS A 62 7.94 -1.67 25.05
C LYS A 62 9.13 -2.26 25.82
N ASP A 63 8.86 -3.19 26.73
CA ASP A 63 9.84 -3.96 27.49
C ASP A 63 10.55 -5.02 26.62
N LYS A 64 9.94 -5.44 25.52
CA LYS A 64 10.55 -6.36 24.58
C LYS A 64 11.46 -5.60 23.63
N ILE A 65 12.75 -5.64 23.88
CA ILE A 65 13.79 -4.98 23.10
C ILE A 65 14.78 -6.03 22.59
N THR A 66 14.93 -6.12 21.28
CA THR A 66 15.93 -6.96 20.62
C THR A 66 16.91 -6.07 19.87
N LYS A 67 18.18 -6.10 20.27
CA LYS A 67 19.25 -5.40 19.53
C LYS A 67 19.64 -6.20 18.30
N SER A 68 19.75 -5.53 17.17
CA SER A 68 20.22 -6.12 15.92
C SER A 68 21.14 -5.15 15.18
N ASN A 69 21.87 -5.67 14.21
CA ASN A 69 22.68 -4.86 13.28
C ASN A 69 21.91 -4.44 12.02
N TYR A 70 20.62 -4.76 11.94
CA TYR A 70 19.80 -4.37 10.79
C TYR A 70 19.71 -2.85 10.68
N SER A 71 19.87 -2.35 9.48
CA SER A 71 19.46 -0.97 9.17
C SER A 71 17.93 -0.86 9.23
N LEU A 72 17.42 0.37 9.28
CA LEU A 72 15.98 0.64 9.25
C LEU A 72 15.30 -0.02 8.04
N PHE A 73 15.85 0.17 6.85
CA PHE A 73 15.24 -0.33 5.61
C PHE A 73 15.33 -1.85 5.50
N GLU A 74 16.45 -2.46 5.91
CA GLU A 74 16.55 -3.93 5.99
C GLU A 74 15.50 -4.54 6.90
N LEU A 75 15.25 -3.94 8.07
CA LEU A 75 14.18 -4.42 8.94
C LEU A 75 12.80 -4.27 8.30
N LEU A 76 12.53 -3.12 7.67
CA LEU A 76 11.25 -2.88 6.99
C LEU A 76 11.02 -3.85 5.83
N ASP A 77 12.07 -4.20 5.06
CA ASP A 77 11.97 -5.20 4.00
C ASP A 77 11.70 -6.61 4.56
N LYS A 78 12.39 -7.00 5.65
CA LYS A 78 12.13 -8.26 6.34
C LYS A 78 10.69 -8.37 6.88
N LEU A 79 10.15 -7.27 7.39
CA LEU A 79 8.74 -7.20 7.82
C LEU A 79 7.79 -7.35 6.63
N THR A 80 8.07 -6.67 5.52
CA THR A 80 7.28 -6.75 4.29
C THR A 80 7.25 -8.18 3.75
N ASN A 81 8.39 -8.84 3.71
CA ASN A 81 8.55 -10.22 3.23
C ASN A 81 8.09 -11.28 4.25
N ARG A 82 7.68 -10.84 5.46
CA ARG A 82 7.29 -11.72 6.57
C ARG A 82 8.42 -12.67 7.04
N GLU A 83 9.68 -12.30 6.81
CA GLU A 83 10.84 -13.02 7.33
C GLU A 83 10.96 -12.88 8.85
N VAL A 84 10.43 -11.77 9.39
CA VAL A 84 10.36 -11.48 10.82
C VAL A 84 8.91 -11.15 11.19
N THR A 85 8.36 -11.82 12.20
CA THR A 85 6.95 -11.69 12.59
C THR A 85 6.77 -11.73 14.11
N GLY A 86 5.56 -11.45 14.59
CA GLY A 86 5.16 -11.63 15.98
C GLY A 86 6.04 -10.90 17.00
N HIS A 87 6.46 -11.59 18.04
CA HIS A 87 7.24 -10.99 19.14
C HIS A 87 8.65 -10.58 18.72
N GLU A 88 9.25 -11.27 17.77
CA GLU A 88 10.56 -10.93 17.23
C GLU A 88 10.51 -9.58 16.52
N ALA A 89 9.51 -9.38 15.65
CA ALA A 89 9.28 -8.11 14.96
C ALA A 89 9.10 -6.95 15.95
N ILE A 90 8.30 -7.14 17.00
CA ILE A 90 8.08 -6.15 18.04
C ILE A 90 9.40 -5.80 18.74
N GLY A 91 10.18 -6.81 19.12
CA GLY A 91 11.46 -6.60 19.80
C GLY A 91 12.47 -5.83 18.95
N LEU A 92 12.59 -6.18 17.67
CA LEU A 92 13.50 -5.51 16.73
C LEU A 92 13.09 -4.05 16.46
N ILE A 93 11.79 -3.79 16.29
CA ILE A 93 11.26 -2.42 16.11
C ILE A 93 11.53 -1.59 17.37
N ASN A 94 11.25 -2.14 18.56
CA ASN A 94 11.52 -1.46 19.83
C ASN A 94 13.02 -1.22 20.04
N GLY A 95 13.87 -2.14 19.58
CA GLY A 95 15.32 -1.97 19.61
C GLY A 95 15.81 -0.81 18.74
N LEU A 96 15.20 -0.59 17.58
CA LEU A 96 15.47 0.59 16.76
C LEU A 96 14.85 1.86 17.35
N ALA A 97 13.67 1.77 17.96
CA ALA A 97 12.98 2.89 18.59
C ALA A 97 13.68 3.38 19.86
N ASP A 98 14.32 2.48 20.63
CA ASP A 98 15.13 2.82 21.82
C ASP A 98 16.39 3.65 21.48
N GLY A 99 16.72 3.72 20.18
CA GLY A 99 17.84 4.47 19.64
C GLY A 99 17.43 5.75 18.89
N GLN A 100 18.07 5.93 17.74
CA GLN A 100 18.01 7.16 16.94
C GLN A 100 16.70 7.37 16.17
N PHE A 101 15.90 6.31 15.98
CA PHE A 101 14.72 6.37 15.13
C PHE A 101 13.41 6.63 15.90
N ASN A 102 13.46 6.84 17.19
CA ASN A 102 12.31 7.27 17.97
C ASN A 102 12.04 8.78 17.76
N PRO A 103 10.81 9.22 17.44
CA PRO A 103 9.57 8.41 17.34
C PRO A 103 9.24 7.95 15.90
N TYR A 104 10.10 8.13 14.94
CA TYR A 104 9.75 8.00 13.51
C TYR A 104 9.52 6.56 13.06
N ILE A 105 10.20 5.58 13.65
CA ILE A 105 9.99 4.16 13.33
C ILE A 105 8.52 3.76 13.51
N TYR A 106 7.88 4.22 14.56
CA TYR A 106 6.47 3.94 14.82
C TYR A 106 5.55 4.56 13.76
N LYS A 107 5.84 5.79 13.32
CA LYS A 107 5.11 6.44 12.23
C LYS A 107 5.33 5.73 10.90
N MET A 108 6.53 5.21 10.67
CA MET A 108 6.84 4.49 9.44
C MET A 108 6.09 3.16 9.36
N ILE A 109 6.07 2.37 10.42
CA ILE A 109 5.31 1.11 10.43
C ILE A 109 3.80 1.30 10.40
N ASP A 110 3.29 2.40 10.94
CA ASP A 110 1.89 2.80 10.83
C ASP A 110 1.56 3.45 9.47
N LYS A 111 2.58 3.61 8.60
CA LYS A 111 2.44 4.18 7.26
C LYS A 111 1.89 5.60 7.23
N ASP A 112 2.20 6.39 8.27
CA ASP A 112 1.81 7.79 8.36
C ASP A 112 2.87 8.64 9.08
N LEU A 113 3.61 9.45 8.31
CA LEU A 113 4.53 10.46 8.85
C LEU A 113 3.80 11.71 9.37
N GLY A 114 2.50 11.82 9.15
CA GLY A 114 1.70 12.97 9.53
C GLY A 114 1.98 14.22 8.70
N ILE A 115 2.42 14.07 7.45
CA ILE A 115 2.76 15.18 6.54
C ILE A 115 1.53 15.77 5.81
N ARG A 116 0.35 15.19 6.01
CA ARG A 116 -0.90 15.59 5.34
C ARG A 116 -0.74 15.66 3.81
N ALA A 117 -0.04 14.68 3.24
CA ALA A 117 0.12 14.49 1.81
C ALA A 117 0.07 12.99 1.51
N GLY A 118 -0.70 12.60 0.50
CA GLY A 118 -0.80 11.23 0.02
C GLY A 118 -0.01 11.03 -1.28
N ASP A 119 -0.15 9.83 -1.85
CA ASP A 119 0.51 9.38 -3.09
C ASP A 119 0.37 10.36 -4.26
N SER A 120 -0.80 10.98 -4.41
CA SER A 120 -1.06 11.94 -5.49
C SER A 120 -0.13 13.18 -5.43
N ILE A 121 0.09 13.74 -4.22
CA ILE A 121 0.97 14.90 -4.04
C ILE A 121 2.43 14.46 -4.18
N ILE A 122 2.78 13.32 -3.60
CA ILE A 122 4.14 12.76 -3.68
C ILE A 122 4.52 12.47 -5.13
N ASN A 123 3.65 11.83 -5.90
CA ASN A 123 3.91 11.51 -7.30
C ASN A 123 3.86 12.72 -8.24
N LYS A 124 3.20 13.82 -7.86
CA LYS A 124 3.33 15.10 -8.58
C LYS A 124 4.69 15.74 -8.36
N ALA A 125 5.28 15.54 -7.19
CA ALA A 125 6.62 16.02 -6.89
C ALA A 125 7.71 15.16 -7.53
N VAL A 126 7.62 13.84 -7.34
CA VAL A 126 8.56 12.85 -7.86
C VAL A 126 7.75 11.77 -8.59
N PRO A 127 7.61 11.87 -9.92
CA PRO A 127 6.80 10.94 -10.70
C PRO A 127 7.19 9.49 -10.52
N GLY A 128 6.21 8.64 -10.16
CA GLY A 128 6.41 7.20 -10.00
C GLY A 128 7.12 6.78 -8.70
N LEU A 129 7.35 7.70 -7.74
CA LEU A 129 7.98 7.35 -6.47
C LEU A 129 7.10 6.38 -5.67
N ILE A 130 5.80 6.61 -5.64
CA ILE A 130 4.84 5.72 -5.00
C ILE A 130 4.14 4.91 -6.09
N PRO A 131 4.28 3.59 -6.11
CA PRO A 131 3.53 2.75 -7.03
C PRO A 131 2.03 2.94 -6.80
N THR A 132 1.29 3.12 -7.89
CA THR A 132 -0.17 3.23 -7.83
C THR A 132 -0.81 2.16 -8.70
N PHE A 133 -1.77 1.45 -8.13
CA PHE A 133 -2.61 0.52 -8.87
C PHE A 133 -4.01 1.15 -8.97
N LYS A 134 -4.40 1.54 -10.18
CA LYS A 134 -5.67 2.22 -10.42
C LYS A 134 -6.60 1.31 -11.20
N VAL A 135 -7.78 1.12 -10.67
CA VAL A 135 -8.89 0.42 -11.34
C VAL A 135 -9.95 1.42 -11.78
N ALA A 136 -10.72 1.07 -12.79
CA ALA A 136 -11.88 1.86 -13.18
C ALA A 136 -12.88 1.94 -12.02
N LEU A 137 -13.41 3.11 -11.76
CA LEU A 137 -14.44 3.35 -10.75
C LEU A 137 -15.69 3.86 -11.43
N ALA A 138 -16.85 3.43 -10.91
CA ALA A 138 -18.12 4.01 -11.30
C ALA A 138 -18.14 5.51 -10.97
N LYS A 139 -18.71 6.29 -11.87
CA LYS A 139 -19.03 7.69 -11.60
C LYS A 139 -20.38 7.77 -10.90
N GLU A 140 -20.55 8.81 -10.09
CA GLU A 140 -21.85 9.16 -9.57
C GLU A 140 -22.76 9.56 -10.73
N TYR A 141 -24.05 9.15 -10.64
CA TYR A 141 -25.05 9.56 -11.62
C TYR A 141 -25.17 11.08 -11.63
N ASP A 142 -25.21 11.65 -12.84
CA ASP A 142 -25.60 13.04 -13.06
C ASP A 142 -26.67 13.13 -14.15
N ASP A 143 -27.45 14.23 -14.14
CA ASP A 143 -28.54 14.42 -15.10
C ASP A 143 -28.07 14.69 -16.55
N LYS A 144 -26.75 14.62 -16.81
CA LYS A 144 -26.14 14.84 -18.13
C LYS A 144 -25.91 13.54 -18.90
N CYS A 145 -26.38 12.42 -18.38
CA CYS A 145 -26.29 11.15 -19.07
C CYS A 145 -27.10 11.18 -20.38
N ASP A 146 -26.48 10.91 -21.51
CA ASP A 146 -27.17 10.67 -22.77
C ASP A 146 -27.71 9.24 -22.80
N TRP A 147 -28.99 9.07 -22.53
CA TRP A 147 -29.67 7.79 -22.52
C TRP A 147 -29.81 7.14 -23.92
N ASN A 148 -29.52 7.88 -24.99
CA ASN A 148 -29.52 7.36 -26.34
C ASN A 148 -28.21 6.65 -26.70
N ASP A 149 -27.19 6.72 -25.85
CA ASP A 149 -25.83 6.20 -26.10
C ASP A 149 -25.67 4.77 -25.54
N GLY A 150 -26.60 3.87 -25.85
CA GLY A 150 -26.44 2.42 -25.65
C GLY A 150 -26.05 2.02 -24.21
N TRP A 151 -26.99 2.12 -23.26
CA TRP A 151 -26.76 1.74 -21.87
C TRP A 151 -26.97 0.25 -21.63
N TYR A 152 -26.13 -0.30 -20.76
CA TYR A 152 -26.26 -1.67 -20.27
C TYR A 152 -26.49 -1.65 -18.76
N ALA A 153 -27.38 -2.52 -18.29
CA ALA A 153 -27.61 -2.76 -16.88
C ALA A 153 -27.02 -4.11 -16.47
N SER A 154 -26.38 -4.16 -15.33
CA SER A 154 -25.90 -5.40 -14.72
C SER A 154 -26.26 -5.44 -13.24
N ARG A 155 -26.39 -6.65 -12.69
CA ARG A 155 -26.54 -6.82 -11.24
C ARG A 155 -25.28 -6.30 -10.55
N LYS A 156 -25.45 -5.55 -9.46
CA LYS A 156 -24.35 -5.21 -8.57
C LYS A 156 -24.06 -6.44 -7.70
N LEU A 157 -22.96 -7.10 -7.98
CA LEU A 157 -22.48 -8.22 -7.18
C LEU A 157 -21.94 -7.73 -5.84
N ASP A 158 -22.07 -8.54 -4.80
CA ASP A 158 -21.56 -8.26 -3.46
C ASP A 158 -20.47 -9.28 -3.09
N GLY A 159 -19.22 -8.83 -3.18
CA GLY A 159 -18.07 -9.69 -3.00
C GLY A 159 -16.76 -8.90 -2.89
N VAL A 160 -15.68 -9.50 -3.35
CA VAL A 160 -14.36 -8.90 -3.38
C VAL A 160 -13.91 -8.68 -4.83
N ARG A 161 -13.75 -7.41 -5.22
CA ARG A 161 -13.24 -7.09 -6.57
C ARG A 161 -11.90 -7.75 -6.81
N CYS A 162 -11.79 -8.44 -7.92
CA CYS A 162 -10.61 -9.14 -8.37
C CYS A 162 -10.29 -8.76 -9.82
N LEU A 163 -9.05 -8.37 -10.06
CA LEU A 163 -8.51 -8.21 -11.40
C LEU A 163 -7.63 -9.42 -11.71
N ALA A 164 -7.98 -10.16 -12.74
CA ALA A 164 -7.18 -11.26 -13.23
C ALA A 164 -6.40 -10.78 -14.48
N VAL A 165 -5.09 -10.71 -14.35
CA VAL A 165 -4.18 -10.31 -15.43
C VAL A 165 -3.59 -11.57 -16.03
N VAL A 166 -3.92 -11.84 -17.30
CA VAL A 166 -3.39 -12.98 -18.05
C VAL A 166 -2.33 -12.47 -19.02
N ASN A 167 -1.12 -12.99 -18.91
CA ASN A 167 0.00 -12.62 -19.75
C ASN A 167 -0.06 -13.30 -21.14
N TYR A 168 0.95 -13.08 -21.98
CA TYR A 168 1.04 -13.69 -23.33
C TYR A 168 1.28 -15.20 -23.28
N GLU A 169 1.84 -15.72 -22.19
CA GLU A 169 2.09 -17.14 -21.96
C GLU A 169 0.87 -17.87 -21.39
N GLY A 170 -0.22 -17.12 -21.08
CA GLY A 170 -1.43 -17.67 -20.50
C GLY A 170 -1.41 -17.81 -18.97
N GLU A 171 -0.37 -17.29 -18.31
CA GLU A 171 -0.29 -17.30 -16.86
C GLU A 171 -1.16 -16.19 -16.26
N CYS A 172 -1.97 -16.54 -15.27
CA CYS A 172 -2.89 -15.63 -14.60
C CYS A 172 -2.34 -15.18 -13.24
N THR A 173 -2.39 -13.88 -12.98
CA THR A 173 -2.15 -13.33 -11.65
C THR A 173 -3.39 -12.55 -11.20
N LEU A 174 -3.84 -12.81 -9.98
CA LEU A 174 -5.04 -12.21 -9.41
C LEU A 174 -4.67 -11.06 -8.47
N TYR A 175 -5.32 -9.91 -8.63
CA TYR A 175 -5.06 -8.72 -7.82
C TYR A 175 -6.35 -8.19 -7.18
N SER A 176 -6.23 -7.74 -5.93
CA SER A 176 -7.29 -6.96 -5.27
C SER A 176 -7.41 -5.57 -5.89
N ARG A 177 -8.49 -4.86 -5.55
CA ARG A 177 -8.71 -3.44 -5.91
C ARG A 177 -7.50 -2.53 -5.63
N MET A 178 -6.70 -2.84 -4.63
CA MET A 178 -5.52 -2.08 -4.23
C MET A 178 -4.23 -2.60 -4.85
N GLY A 179 -4.31 -3.56 -5.78
CA GLY A 179 -3.15 -4.15 -6.45
C GLY A 179 -2.38 -5.16 -5.59
N LYS A 180 -2.95 -5.61 -4.47
CA LYS A 180 -2.37 -6.71 -3.70
C LYS A 180 -2.68 -8.03 -4.37
N GLU A 181 -1.66 -8.87 -4.58
CA GLU A 181 -1.85 -10.20 -5.14
C GLU A 181 -2.70 -11.09 -4.22
N LEU A 182 -3.64 -11.82 -4.81
CA LEU A 182 -4.53 -12.76 -4.15
C LEU A 182 -4.04 -14.18 -4.43
N THR A 183 -3.14 -14.68 -3.58
CA THR A 183 -2.43 -15.95 -3.79
C THR A 183 -3.21 -17.19 -3.38
N THR A 184 -4.39 -17.04 -2.76
CA THR A 184 -5.17 -18.16 -2.22
C THR A 184 -6.31 -18.62 -3.14
N LEU A 185 -6.60 -17.92 -4.22
CA LEU A 185 -7.71 -18.17 -5.14
C LEU A 185 -7.32 -19.12 -6.30
N ASN A 186 -6.64 -20.23 -6.00
CA ASN A 186 -6.09 -21.13 -7.01
C ASN A 186 -7.15 -21.65 -8.00
N LYS A 187 -8.34 -22.03 -7.52
CA LYS A 187 -9.41 -22.52 -8.41
C LYS A 187 -9.86 -21.48 -9.44
N VAL A 188 -9.92 -20.22 -9.06
CA VAL A 188 -10.27 -19.11 -9.97
C VAL A 188 -9.17 -18.91 -10.99
N LYS A 189 -7.91 -18.90 -10.54
CA LYS A 189 -6.74 -18.80 -11.39
C LYS A 189 -6.72 -19.93 -12.43
N GLU A 190 -6.81 -21.18 -12.00
CA GLU A 190 -6.80 -22.35 -12.87
C GLU A 190 -7.94 -22.32 -13.90
N ALA A 191 -9.16 -21.90 -13.49
CA ALA A 191 -10.30 -21.78 -14.40
C ALA A 191 -10.09 -20.73 -15.48
N ILE A 192 -9.46 -19.60 -15.12
CA ILE A 192 -9.14 -18.53 -16.09
C ILE A 192 -8.06 -19.01 -17.05
N GLU A 193 -6.98 -19.63 -16.56
CA GLU A 193 -5.91 -20.18 -17.39
C GLU A 193 -6.44 -21.27 -18.35
N ALA A 194 -7.34 -22.12 -17.88
CA ALA A 194 -7.98 -23.16 -18.69
C ALA A 194 -8.89 -22.60 -19.80
N SER A 195 -9.31 -21.33 -19.72
CA SER A 195 -10.10 -20.69 -20.79
C SER A 195 -9.31 -20.48 -22.08
N GLY A 196 -7.98 -20.52 -22.02
CA GLY A 196 -7.09 -20.28 -23.14
C GLY A 196 -7.05 -18.81 -23.63
N ILE A 197 -7.69 -17.88 -22.91
CA ILE A 197 -7.65 -16.45 -23.22
C ILE A 197 -6.33 -15.88 -22.71
N ILE A 198 -5.56 -15.23 -23.55
CA ILE A 198 -4.25 -14.66 -23.23
C ILE A 198 -4.25 -13.15 -23.40
N ASN A 199 -3.22 -12.47 -22.86
CA ASN A 199 -3.01 -11.02 -22.99
C ASN A 199 -4.26 -10.19 -22.66
N THR A 200 -4.93 -10.51 -21.56
CA THR A 200 -6.24 -9.93 -21.20
C THR A 200 -6.29 -9.63 -19.72
N VAL A 201 -7.07 -8.63 -19.37
CA VAL A 201 -7.42 -8.34 -17.97
C VAL A 201 -8.92 -8.57 -17.79
N PHE A 202 -9.26 -9.48 -16.88
CA PHE A 202 -10.64 -9.63 -16.42
C PHE A 202 -10.82 -8.78 -15.16
N ASP A 203 -11.84 -7.96 -15.12
CA ASP A 203 -12.22 -7.17 -13.97
C ASP A 203 -13.59 -7.67 -13.48
N GLY A 204 -13.62 -8.28 -12.32
CA GLY A 204 -14.80 -8.96 -11.80
C GLY A 204 -14.90 -8.92 -10.29
N GLU A 205 -15.88 -9.61 -9.79
CA GLU A 205 -16.18 -9.76 -8.34
C GLU A 205 -16.09 -11.23 -7.96
N ILE A 206 -15.32 -11.53 -6.92
CA ILE A 206 -15.29 -12.87 -6.33
C ILE A 206 -16.38 -12.94 -5.28
N CYS A 207 -17.39 -13.76 -5.54
CA CYS A 207 -18.50 -13.98 -4.63
C CYS A 207 -18.46 -15.41 -4.09
N LEU A 208 -18.92 -15.60 -2.86
CA LEU A 208 -19.34 -16.91 -2.38
C LEU A 208 -20.75 -17.17 -2.92
N VAL A 209 -21.01 -18.41 -3.27
CA VAL A 209 -22.34 -18.83 -3.69
C VAL A 209 -22.81 -20.02 -2.84
N ASP A 210 -24.10 -20.07 -2.56
CA ASP A 210 -24.75 -21.18 -1.90
C ASP A 210 -24.91 -22.39 -2.83
N GLU A 211 -25.57 -23.45 -2.34
CA GLU A 211 -25.84 -24.69 -3.10
C GLU A 211 -26.73 -24.46 -4.33
N ASN A 212 -27.52 -23.38 -4.35
CA ASN A 212 -28.41 -23.00 -5.45
C ASN A 212 -27.73 -22.08 -6.46
N GLY A 213 -26.48 -21.60 -6.17
CA GLY A 213 -25.75 -20.64 -6.98
C GLY A 213 -26.12 -19.19 -6.70
N ASP A 214 -26.87 -18.92 -5.63
CA ASP A 214 -27.15 -17.56 -5.16
C ASP A 214 -26.00 -17.03 -4.32
N GLU A 215 -25.76 -15.70 -4.38
CA GLU A 215 -24.71 -15.08 -3.60
C GLU A 215 -24.97 -15.22 -2.10
N ASP A 216 -24.00 -15.79 -1.40
CA ASP A 216 -23.97 -15.92 0.06
C ASP A 216 -22.90 -14.99 0.62
N PHE A 217 -23.33 -13.84 1.12
CA PHE A 217 -22.46 -12.87 1.76
C PHE A 217 -22.61 -12.96 3.27
N GLN A 218 -21.74 -13.75 3.92
CA GLN A 218 -21.65 -13.83 5.40
C GLN A 218 -20.40 -13.14 5.92
#